data_7c753a0e459670c40a460e567f2aed6e
#
_entry.id   7c753a0e459670c40a460e567f2aed6e
#
_cell.length_a   1.000
_cell.length_b   1.000
_cell.length_c   1.000
_cell.angle_alpha   90.00
_cell.angle_beta   90.00
_cell.angle_gamma   90.00
#
_symmetry.space_group_name_H-M   'P 1'
#
loop_
_entity.id
_entity.type
_entity.pdbx_description
1 polymer ?
#
loop_
_entity_poly.entity_id
_entity_poly.type
_entity_poly.pdbx_seq_one_letter_code
_entity_poly.pdbx_strand_id
1 'polypeptide(L)'
;LKEMNATWKLIVPPSQRPKTKMNNLDLANLFSVTLRDAGKIALIDGASKKIVDVLDTGYAVHISRISKSGRYLYVIGRDGKLALVDLWMEIPTKVAEVQTCYDARSVEVSKYNGELGDFTDKYTIVGCYWPSHFTIMDGQTDVIEGVHVFLISISDVVKFDQCLALAVGSFTVD
;
A
#
# COMPACT_ATOMS: atom_id res chain seq x y z
N LEU A 1 -8.29 -4.19 -16.22
CA LEU A 1 -8.64 -2.93 -15.56
C LEU A 1 -10.12 -2.92 -15.11
N LYS A 2 -11.08 -3.21 -15.99
CA LYS A 2 -12.52 -3.20 -15.63
C LYS A 2 -12.84 -4.17 -14.49
N GLU A 3 -12.29 -5.38 -14.53
CA GLU A 3 -12.47 -6.38 -13.48
C GLU A 3 -11.82 -5.93 -12.15
N MET A 4 -10.62 -5.37 -12.22
CA MET A 4 -9.92 -4.84 -11.05
C MET A 4 -10.71 -3.69 -10.41
N ASN A 5 -11.16 -2.72 -11.20
CA ASN A 5 -11.97 -1.60 -10.70
C ASN A 5 -13.30 -2.06 -10.09
N ALA A 6 -13.88 -3.17 -10.55
CA ALA A 6 -15.09 -3.74 -9.98
C ALA A 6 -14.87 -4.32 -8.56
N THR A 7 -13.63 -4.59 -8.18
CA THR A 7 -13.28 -5.10 -6.83
C THR A 7 -12.91 -3.99 -5.85
N TRP A 8 -12.70 -2.77 -6.36
CA TRP A 8 -12.34 -1.64 -5.51
C TRP A 8 -13.44 -1.29 -4.51
N LYS A 9 -13.03 -1.14 -3.27
CA LYS A 9 -13.93 -0.75 -2.18
C LYS A 9 -13.30 0.37 -1.39
N LEU A 10 -13.97 1.51 -1.34
CA LEU A 10 -13.64 2.62 -0.45
C LEU A 10 -14.50 2.47 0.82
N ILE A 11 -13.87 1.99 1.91
CA ILE A 11 -14.54 1.67 3.17
C ILE A 11 -14.76 2.95 3.98
N VAL A 12 -13.72 3.79 4.07
CA VAL A 12 -13.79 5.09 4.72
C VAL A 12 -13.26 6.15 3.74
N PRO A 13 -14.13 7.02 3.19
CA PRO A 13 -13.72 8.09 2.29
C PRO A 13 -12.74 9.07 2.96
N PRO A 14 -11.81 9.69 2.22
CA PRO A 14 -10.85 10.66 2.76
C PRO A 14 -11.52 11.82 3.55
N SER A 15 -12.72 12.25 3.12
CA SER A 15 -13.48 13.29 3.80
C SER A 15 -13.96 12.91 5.21
N GLN A 16 -14.04 11.62 5.52
CA GLN A 16 -14.43 11.10 6.82
C GLN A 16 -13.22 10.68 7.68
N ARG A 17 -12.00 10.77 7.14
CA ARG A 17 -10.80 10.44 7.88
C ARG A 17 -10.30 11.64 8.69
N PRO A 18 -9.63 11.41 9.83
CA PRO A 18 -9.13 12.49 10.66
C PRO A 18 -8.09 13.34 9.92
N LYS A 19 -8.09 14.65 10.14
CA LYS A 19 -7.08 15.58 9.61
C LYS A 19 -5.79 15.57 10.43
N THR A 20 -5.86 15.09 11.68
CA THR A 20 -4.74 14.95 12.61
C THR A 20 -4.81 13.57 13.26
N LYS A 21 -3.67 13.05 13.69
CA LYS A 21 -3.60 11.75 14.36
C LYS A 21 -4.46 11.74 15.63
N MET A 22 -5.39 10.78 15.75
CA MET A 22 -6.37 10.68 16.84
C MET A 22 -5.93 9.71 17.96
N ASN A 23 -4.85 8.98 17.77
CA ASN A 23 -4.32 8.05 18.75
C ASN A 23 -2.92 8.47 19.24
N ASN A 24 -2.41 7.82 20.27
CA ASN A 24 -1.11 8.12 20.89
C ASN A 24 0.01 7.18 20.40
N LEU A 25 -0.18 6.43 19.29
CA LEU A 25 0.83 5.53 18.76
C LEU A 25 2.09 6.29 18.34
N ASP A 26 3.25 5.81 18.74
CA ASP A 26 4.52 6.26 18.19
C ASP A 26 4.75 5.55 16.85
N LEU A 27 4.39 6.23 15.74
CA LEU A 27 4.49 5.66 14.40
C LEU A 27 5.92 5.39 13.95
N ALA A 28 6.91 6.07 14.54
CA ALA A 28 8.33 5.80 14.28
C ALA A 28 8.80 4.49 14.94
N ASN A 29 8.08 4.02 15.95
CA ASN A 29 8.36 2.81 16.70
C ASN A 29 7.25 1.75 16.59
N LEU A 30 6.44 1.85 15.54
CA LEU A 30 5.38 0.90 15.24
C LEU A 30 5.90 -0.21 14.31
N PHE A 31 5.68 -1.46 14.70
CA PHE A 31 5.98 -2.63 13.87
C PHE A 31 4.69 -3.16 13.25
N SER A 32 4.75 -3.45 11.95
CA SER A 32 3.73 -4.21 11.25
C SER A 32 4.24 -5.61 10.98
N VAL A 33 3.55 -6.62 11.52
CA VAL A 33 3.94 -8.03 11.42
C VAL A 33 2.92 -8.78 10.59
N THR A 34 3.36 -9.38 9.49
CA THR A 34 2.51 -10.20 8.63
C THR A 34 2.19 -11.54 9.28
N LEU A 35 0.93 -11.81 9.52
CA LEU A 35 0.40 -13.09 9.95
C LEU A 35 -0.13 -13.84 8.73
N ARG A 36 0.81 -14.34 7.92
CA ARG A 36 0.58 -14.82 6.56
C ARG A 36 -0.60 -15.79 6.44
N ASP A 37 -0.57 -16.88 7.20
CA ASP A 37 -1.54 -17.97 7.08
C ASP A 37 -2.89 -17.61 7.70
N ALA A 38 -2.90 -16.62 8.60
CA ALA A 38 -4.11 -16.04 9.18
C ALA A 38 -4.78 -14.98 8.29
N GLY A 39 -4.11 -14.51 7.24
CA GLY A 39 -4.63 -13.42 6.39
C GLY A 39 -4.71 -12.07 7.09
N LYS A 40 -3.82 -11.83 8.05
CA LYS A 40 -3.89 -10.66 8.94
C LYS A 40 -2.56 -9.93 9.02
N ILE A 41 -2.63 -8.71 9.53
CA ILE A 41 -1.48 -7.95 10.00
C ILE A 41 -1.64 -7.62 11.47
N ALA A 42 -0.59 -7.83 12.26
CA ALA A 42 -0.55 -7.36 13.64
C ALA A 42 0.25 -6.06 13.72
N LEU A 43 -0.27 -5.08 14.43
CA LEU A 43 0.41 -3.85 14.79
C LEU A 43 0.95 -3.99 16.21
N ILE A 44 2.24 -3.75 16.39
CA ILE A 44 2.93 -3.87 17.68
C ILE A 44 3.59 -2.55 18.01
N ASP A 45 3.27 -1.99 19.17
CA ASP A 45 3.97 -0.85 19.72
C ASP A 45 5.36 -1.28 20.25
N GLY A 46 6.42 -0.73 19.68
CA GLY A 46 7.79 -1.10 19.99
C GLY A 46 8.24 -0.68 21.37
N ALA A 47 7.65 0.36 21.97
CA ALA A 47 7.98 0.80 23.32
C ALA A 47 7.41 -0.15 24.37
N SER A 48 6.10 -0.40 24.32
CA SER A 48 5.42 -1.28 25.28
C SER A 48 5.55 -2.77 24.92
N LYS A 49 5.95 -3.10 23.70
CA LYS A 49 6.01 -4.46 23.13
C LYS A 49 4.65 -5.18 23.17
N LYS A 50 3.57 -4.41 23.11
CA LYS A 50 2.19 -4.93 23.11
C LYS A 50 1.59 -4.87 21.72
N ILE A 51 0.70 -5.82 21.43
CA ILE A 51 -0.15 -5.77 20.25
C ILE A 51 -1.13 -4.61 20.42
N VAL A 52 -1.13 -3.70 19.46
CA VAL A 52 -2.06 -2.58 19.35
C VAL A 52 -3.36 -3.05 18.74
N ASP A 53 -3.26 -3.77 17.61
CA ASP A 53 -4.41 -4.29 16.90
C ASP A 53 -4.01 -5.43 15.95
N VAL A 54 -5.01 -6.21 15.49
CA VAL A 54 -4.85 -7.27 14.49
C VAL A 54 -5.94 -7.12 13.44
N LEU A 55 -5.54 -6.75 12.22
CA LEU A 55 -6.44 -6.41 11.12
C LEU A 55 -6.50 -7.49 10.05
N ASP A 56 -7.71 -7.78 9.56
CA ASP A 56 -7.91 -8.62 8.38
C ASP A 56 -7.55 -7.84 7.12
N THR A 57 -6.58 -8.32 6.34
CA THR A 57 -6.05 -7.61 5.18
C THR A 57 -6.02 -8.43 3.88
N GLY A 58 -6.47 -9.67 3.91
CA GLY A 58 -6.53 -10.52 2.73
C GLY A 58 -6.04 -11.93 2.97
N TYR A 59 -5.71 -12.66 1.90
CA TYR A 59 -5.21 -14.03 1.98
C TYR A 59 -3.70 -14.08 1.79
N ALA A 60 -3.03 -14.92 2.55
CA ALA A 60 -1.59 -15.16 2.49
C ALA A 60 -0.79 -13.83 2.46
N VAL A 61 -1.02 -12.97 3.47
CA VAL A 61 -0.37 -11.66 3.61
C VAL A 61 1.13 -11.81 3.42
N HIS A 62 1.70 -11.04 2.49
CA HIS A 62 3.08 -11.24 2.06
C HIS A 62 4.00 -10.11 2.49
N ILE A 63 3.59 -8.87 2.26
CA ILE A 63 4.39 -7.70 2.57
C ILE A 63 3.51 -6.53 3.01
N SER A 64 4.07 -5.67 3.84
CA SER A 64 3.47 -4.40 4.22
C SER A 64 4.48 -3.27 4.12
N ARG A 65 4.00 -2.05 3.83
CA ARG A 65 4.79 -0.82 3.76
C ARG A 65 4.09 0.29 4.50
N ILE A 66 4.77 0.90 5.45
CA ILE A 66 4.33 2.15 6.07
C ILE A 66 4.71 3.29 5.12
N SER A 67 3.78 4.19 4.87
CA SER A 67 4.00 5.37 4.03
C SER A 67 5.06 6.30 4.62
N LYS A 68 5.62 7.17 3.80
CA LYS A 68 6.66 8.13 4.23
C LYS A 68 6.13 9.11 5.28
N SER A 69 4.86 9.49 5.21
CA SER A 69 4.22 10.31 6.23
C SER A 69 4.02 9.57 7.57
N GLY A 70 4.12 8.24 7.58
CA GLY A 70 3.77 7.39 8.70
C GLY A 70 2.26 7.18 8.87
N ARG A 71 1.42 7.80 8.03
CA ARG A 71 -0.03 7.74 8.17
C ARG A 71 -0.63 6.43 7.68
N TYR A 72 -0.19 5.95 6.52
CA TYR A 72 -0.81 4.81 5.85
C TYR A 72 0.06 3.56 5.94
N LEU A 73 -0.60 2.42 6.05
CA LEU A 73 0.00 1.10 5.92
C LEU A 73 -0.65 0.39 4.74
N TYR A 74 0.16 0.05 3.76
CA TYR A 74 -0.22 -0.72 2.57
C TYR A 74 0.14 -2.18 2.79
N VAL A 75 -0.84 -3.06 2.64
CA VAL A 75 -0.68 -4.50 2.89
C VAL A 75 -1.10 -5.28 1.67
N ILE A 76 -0.18 -6.08 1.12
CA ILE A 76 -0.44 -6.92 -0.05
C ILE A 76 -0.46 -8.39 0.33
N GLY A 77 -1.51 -9.09 -0.11
CA GLY A 77 -1.62 -10.54 -0.05
C GLY A 77 -1.09 -11.19 -1.33
N ARG A 78 -0.72 -12.46 -1.25
CA ARG A 78 -0.34 -13.23 -2.43
C ARG A 78 -1.50 -13.48 -3.39
N ASP A 79 -2.72 -13.31 -2.91
CA ASP A 79 -3.92 -13.27 -3.75
C ASP A 79 -4.02 -12.01 -4.62
N GLY A 80 -3.07 -11.09 -4.51
CA GLY A 80 -3.04 -9.83 -5.24
C GLY A 80 -3.99 -8.76 -4.69
N LYS A 81 -4.56 -8.97 -3.50
CA LYS A 81 -5.38 -7.96 -2.84
C LYS A 81 -4.47 -6.96 -2.11
N LEU A 82 -4.64 -5.68 -2.42
CA LEU A 82 -4.09 -4.56 -1.64
C LEU A 82 -5.13 -4.08 -0.63
N ALA A 83 -4.71 -3.91 0.61
CA ALA A 83 -5.48 -3.27 1.68
C ALA A 83 -4.75 -2.03 2.19
N LEU A 84 -5.47 -0.92 2.29
CA LEU A 84 -5.00 0.35 2.83
C LEU A 84 -5.53 0.54 4.25
N VAL A 85 -4.62 0.74 5.20
CA VAL A 85 -4.94 1.02 6.60
C VAL A 85 -4.53 2.44 6.95
N ASP A 86 -5.44 3.23 7.55
CA ASP A 86 -5.13 4.56 8.09
C ASP A 86 -4.75 4.42 9.57
N LEU A 87 -3.48 4.66 9.87
CA LEU A 87 -2.90 4.59 11.23
C LEU A 87 -3.22 5.81 12.09
N TRP A 88 -3.82 6.87 11.52
CA TRP A 88 -4.22 8.07 12.25
C TRP A 88 -5.61 7.97 12.88
N MET A 89 -6.42 6.99 12.48
CA MET A 89 -7.71 6.74 13.10
C MET A 89 -7.53 6.47 14.60
N GLU A 90 -8.58 6.67 15.40
CA GLU A 90 -8.56 6.36 16.84
C GLU A 90 -8.07 4.93 17.11
N ILE A 91 -8.58 3.98 16.32
CA ILE A 91 -8.05 2.62 16.18
C ILE A 91 -7.61 2.47 14.73
N PRO A 92 -6.38 2.02 14.43
CA PRO A 92 -5.95 1.77 13.07
C PRO A 92 -7.00 0.99 12.28
N THR A 93 -7.42 1.50 11.14
CA THR A 93 -8.59 0.97 10.43
C THR A 93 -8.30 0.77 8.95
N LYS A 94 -8.75 -0.36 8.39
CA LYS A 94 -8.73 -0.57 6.94
C LYS A 94 -9.73 0.37 6.27
N VAL A 95 -9.24 1.21 5.37
CA VAL A 95 -10.02 2.30 4.75
C VAL A 95 -10.31 2.10 3.27
N ALA A 96 -9.54 1.24 2.61
CA ALA A 96 -9.79 0.83 1.23
C ALA A 96 -9.22 -0.57 0.95
N GLU A 97 -9.70 -1.21 -0.11
CA GLU A 97 -9.14 -2.45 -0.65
C GLU A 97 -9.43 -2.59 -2.15
N VAL A 98 -8.53 -3.25 -2.86
CA VAL A 98 -8.69 -3.56 -4.28
C VAL A 98 -7.94 -4.83 -4.66
N GLN A 99 -8.48 -5.60 -5.60
CA GLN A 99 -7.81 -6.74 -6.21
C GLN A 99 -6.98 -6.26 -7.41
N THR A 100 -5.66 -6.37 -7.35
CA THR A 100 -4.77 -5.88 -8.42
C THR A 100 -4.37 -6.98 -9.40
N CYS A 101 -4.33 -8.23 -8.95
CA CYS A 101 -3.93 -9.39 -9.74
C CYS A 101 -4.26 -10.71 -9.02
N TYR A 102 -3.73 -11.84 -9.51
CA TYR A 102 -3.91 -13.16 -8.87
C TYR A 102 -2.72 -13.60 -8.02
N ASP A 103 -1.54 -13.00 -8.20
CA ASP A 103 -0.34 -13.22 -7.36
C ASP A 103 0.50 -11.95 -7.35
N ALA A 104 0.55 -11.29 -6.21
CA ALA A 104 1.35 -10.09 -6.00
C ALA A 104 2.50 -10.34 -5.02
N ARG A 105 3.60 -9.59 -5.19
CA ARG A 105 4.81 -9.79 -4.40
C ARG A 105 5.40 -8.54 -3.81
N SER A 106 5.00 -7.39 -4.31
CA SER A 106 5.57 -6.12 -3.87
C SER A 106 4.53 -5.02 -3.85
N VAL A 107 4.70 -4.12 -2.92
CA VAL A 107 3.99 -2.83 -2.86
C VAL A 107 4.99 -1.76 -2.45
N GLU A 108 4.91 -0.61 -3.07
CA GLU A 108 5.70 0.56 -2.69
C GLU A 108 4.82 1.81 -2.82
N VAL A 109 5.21 2.87 -2.13
CA VAL A 109 4.48 4.13 -2.08
C VAL A 109 5.41 5.30 -2.38
N SER A 110 4.88 6.30 -3.08
CA SER A 110 5.64 7.48 -3.48
C SER A 110 6.10 8.29 -2.26
N LYS A 111 7.28 8.91 -2.42
CA LYS A 111 7.99 9.69 -1.40
C LYS A 111 8.31 11.08 -1.92
N TYR A 112 8.79 11.94 -1.04
CA TYR A 112 9.34 13.23 -1.44
C TYR A 112 10.56 13.02 -2.35
N ASN A 113 10.58 13.77 -3.45
CA ASN A 113 11.74 13.87 -4.33
C ASN A 113 12.06 15.35 -4.50
N GLY A 114 13.20 15.80 -4.00
CA GLY A 114 13.60 17.20 -3.99
C GLY A 114 13.70 17.86 -5.36
N GLU A 115 13.91 17.09 -6.44
CA GLU A 115 14.00 17.60 -7.81
C GLU A 115 12.62 17.66 -8.49
N LEU A 116 11.75 16.70 -8.22
CA LEU A 116 10.46 16.53 -8.88
C LEU A 116 9.28 17.03 -8.05
N GLY A 117 9.48 17.26 -6.76
CA GLY A 117 8.47 17.77 -5.85
C GLY A 117 8.06 16.79 -4.75
N ASP A 118 6.98 17.11 -4.03
CA ASP A 118 6.45 16.30 -2.96
C ASP A 118 5.35 15.36 -3.48
N PHE A 119 5.68 14.09 -3.57
CA PHE A 119 4.76 13.02 -3.94
C PHE A 119 4.44 12.11 -2.74
N THR A 120 4.70 12.57 -1.52
CA THR A 120 4.46 11.80 -0.30
C THR A 120 3.03 11.29 -0.27
N ASP A 121 2.87 9.96 -0.19
CA ASP A 121 1.60 9.23 -0.14
C ASP A 121 0.63 9.50 -1.32
N LYS A 122 1.13 10.03 -2.44
CA LYS A 122 0.29 10.38 -3.58
C LYS A 122 -0.04 9.17 -4.45
N TYR A 123 0.94 8.29 -4.65
CA TYR A 123 0.79 7.10 -5.50
C TYR A 123 1.22 5.85 -4.78
N THR A 124 0.52 4.75 -5.05
CA THR A 124 0.92 3.39 -4.66
C THR A 124 1.12 2.57 -5.91
N ILE A 125 2.12 1.69 -5.89
CA ILE A 125 2.38 0.75 -6.97
C ILE A 125 2.46 -0.66 -6.44
N VAL A 126 1.79 -1.60 -7.13
CA VAL A 126 1.82 -3.03 -6.84
C VAL A 126 2.47 -3.77 -7.99
N GLY A 127 3.46 -4.60 -7.67
CA GLY A 127 4.06 -5.53 -8.61
C GLY A 127 3.37 -6.87 -8.59
N CYS A 128 2.85 -7.27 -9.73
CA CYS A 128 2.10 -8.49 -9.96
C CYS A 128 2.91 -9.52 -10.75
N TYR A 129 2.87 -10.78 -10.31
CA TYR A 129 3.46 -11.90 -11.05
C TYR A 129 2.48 -12.48 -12.07
N TRP A 130 1.19 -12.52 -11.72
CA TRP A 130 0.21 -13.15 -12.58
C TRP A 130 -1.10 -12.36 -12.63
N PRO A 131 -1.43 -11.85 -13.82
CA PRO A 131 -0.54 -11.63 -14.98
C PRO A 131 0.58 -10.65 -14.64
N SER A 132 1.72 -10.72 -15.35
CA SER A 132 2.87 -9.84 -15.11
C SER A 132 2.55 -8.40 -15.51
N HIS A 133 2.42 -7.52 -14.52
CA HIS A 133 2.17 -6.09 -14.74
C HIS A 133 2.44 -5.30 -13.46
N PHE A 134 2.43 -3.98 -13.59
CA PHE A 134 2.36 -3.05 -12.46
C PHE A 134 1.01 -2.33 -12.46
N THR A 135 0.44 -2.19 -11.27
CA THR A 135 -0.76 -1.38 -11.06
C THR A 135 -0.38 -0.13 -10.29
N ILE A 136 -0.70 1.04 -10.84
CA ILE A 136 -0.51 2.34 -10.19
C ILE A 136 -1.87 2.82 -9.69
N MET A 137 -1.90 3.28 -8.45
CA MET A 137 -3.12 3.67 -7.75
C MET A 137 -2.91 4.98 -7.01
N ASP A 138 -3.99 5.69 -6.75
CA ASP A 138 -4.02 6.77 -5.80
C ASP A 138 -3.65 6.26 -4.40
N GLY A 139 -2.65 6.88 -3.77
CA GLY A 139 -2.08 6.41 -2.51
C GLY A 139 -2.97 6.58 -1.28
N GLN A 140 -4.13 7.24 -1.40
CA GLN A 140 -5.05 7.48 -0.29
C GLN A 140 -6.38 6.72 -0.41
N THR A 141 -6.71 6.26 -1.60
CA THR A 141 -8.00 5.63 -1.89
C THR A 141 -7.88 4.26 -2.53
N ASP A 142 -6.68 3.87 -2.99
CA ASP A 142 -6.42 2.69 -3.82
C ASP A 142 -7.24 2.66 -5.13
N VAL A 143 -7.71 3.81 -5.61
CA VAL A 143 -8.29 3.92 -6.96
C VAL A 143 -7.19 3.64 -7.97
N ILE A 144 -7.46 2.73 -8.91
CA ILE A 144 -6.50 2.37 -9.94
C ILE A 144 -6.45 3.49 -10.97
N GLU A 145 -5.31 4.15 -11.09
CA GLU A 145 -5.04 5.21 -12.07
C GLU A 145 -4.49 4.63 -13.38
N GLY A 146 -3.75 3.53 -13.31
CA GLY A 146 -3.19 2.90 -14.50
C GLY A 146 -2.70 1.48 -14.28
N VAL A 147 -2.61 0.72 -15.37
CA VAL A 147 -2.01 -0.61 -15.42
C VAL A 147 -0.96 -0.62 -16.52
N HIS A 148 0.28 -0.90 -16.15
CA HIS A 148 1.40 -0.99 -17.07
C HIS A 148 1.85 -2.43 -17.19
N VAL A 149 1.68 -3.01 -18.38
CA VAL A 149 2.16 -4.36 -18.69
C VAL A 149 3.59 -4.24 -19.18
N PHE A 150 4.53 -4.82 -18.44
CA PHE A 150 5.92 -4.94 -18.86
C PHE A 150 6.20 -6.39 -19.21
N LEU A 151 6.75 -6.63 -20.39
CA LEU A 151 7.41 -7.89 -20.74
C LEU A 151 8.81 -7.89 -20.12
N ILE A 152 8.88 -7.88 -18.78
CA ILE A 152 10.15 -7.86 -18.06
C ILE A 152 10.32 -9.20 -17.34
N SER A 153 11.53 -9.75 -17.43
CA SER A 153 11.97 -10.92 -16.68
C SER A 153 11.87 -10.68 -15.18
N ILE A 154 11.55 -11.73 -14.43
CA ILE A 154 11.46 -11.77 -12.96
C ILE A 154 12.72 -11.19 -12.26
N SER A 155 13.88 -11.25 -12.91
CA SER A 155 15.14 -10.69 -12.40
C SER A 155 15.19 -9.17 -12.27
N ASP A 156 14.29 -8.45 -12.96
CA ASP A 156 14.31 -6.99 -12.99
C ASP A 156 13.41 -6.36 -11.89
N VAL A 157 12.54 -7.16 -11.27
CA VAL A 157 11.66 -6.71 -10.16
C VAL A 157 12.49 -6.35 -8.91
N VAL A 158 13.67 -6.93 -8.75
CA VAL A 158 14.57 -6.67 -7.59
C VAL A 158 15.22 -5.28 -7.67
N LYS A 159 15.29 -4.66 -8.85
CA LYS A 159 15.85 -3.30 -9.04
C LYS A 159 14.82 -2.19 -8.87
N PHE A 160 13.63 -2.53 -8.44
CA PHE A 160 12.46 -1.65 -8.44
C PHE A 160 12.58 -0.43 -7.51
N ASP A 161 13.29 -0.54 -6.38
CA ASP A 161 13.53 0.59 -5.46
C ASP A 161 14.24 1.79 -6.14
N GLN A 162 15.02 1.53 -7.19
CA GLN A 162 15.70 2.58 -7.97
C GLN A 162 14.87 3.06 -9.16
N CYS A 163 14.03 2.22 -9.73
CA CYS A 163 13.21 2.57 -10.90
C CYS A 163 11.97 3.39 -10.55
N LEU A 164 11.41 3.25 -9.34
CA LEU A 164 10.21 4.00 -8.95
C LEU A 164 10.47 5.51 -8.89
N ALA A 165 11.66 5.92 -8.46
CA ALA A 165 12.06 7.33 -8.49
C ALA A 165 12.13 7.89 -9.92
N LEU A 166 12.41 7.04 -10.90
CA LEU A 166 12.49 7.40 -12.32
C LEU A 166 11.14 7.32 -13.04
N ALA A 167 10.29 6.34 -12.68
CA ALA A 167 9.01 6.13 -13.34
C ALA A 167 7.98 7.21 -12.98
N VAL A 168 7.94 7.65 -11.73
CA VAL A 168 7.01 8.72 -11.28
C VAL A 168 7.40 10.09 -11.85
N GLY A 169 8.66 10.27 -12.24
CA GLY A 169 9.15 11.53 -12.83
C GLY A 169 8.89 11.70 -14.33
N SER A 170 8.45 10.68 -15.04
CA SER A 170 8.30 10.72 -16.50
C SER A 170 6.84 10.69 -17.00
N PHE A 171 5.85 10.68 -16.13
CA PHE A 171 4.44 10.74 -16.53
C PHE A 171 3.95 12.21 -16.58
N THR A 172 4.12 12.85 -17.72
CA THR A 172 3.23 13.93 -18.14
C THR A 172 1.99 13.25 -18.71
N VAL A 173 0.87 13.42 -18.07
CA VAL A 173 -0.44 13.09 -18.65
C VAL A 173 -0.75 14.23 -19.63
N ASP A 174 -0.71 13.92 -20.93
CA ASP A 174 -1.36 14.75 -21.97
C ASP A 174 -2.87 14.47 -21.98
#